data_f3d75f0fb8d7e15c397b3f9f300d9d9e
#
_entry.id   f3d75f0fb8d7e15c397b3f9f300d9d9e
#
_cell.length_a   1.000
_cell.length_b   1.000
_cell.length_c   1.000
_cell.angle_alpha   90.00
_cell.angle_beta   90.00
_cell.angle_gamma   90.00
#
_symmetry.space_group_name_H-M   'P 1'
#
loop_
_entity.id
_entity.type
_entity.pdbx_description
1 polymer ?
#
loop_
_entity_poly.entity_id
_entity_poly.type
_entity_poly.pdbx_seq_one_letter_code
_entity_poly.pdbx_strand_id
1 'polypeptide(L)'
;MKRLLTAFVIVFTSLTALAQDEYQRKVFTSTDGTELNYRMLAPDENAKGKKFPLVIFLHGAGERGNDNEKQLVHGSRMFLNPVNREKYPAYVLFPQCPKDGYWAYSQRPSSFDRLTADEEMPPIFKAVKGLIDSYIANPDIDKKRVYIIGLSMGAMATYDMVIRFPEIFAAAIPICGYVKPDRLA
;
A
#
# COMPACT_ATOMS: atom_id res chain seq x y z
N MET A 1 -22.85 -6.47 37.84
CA MET A 1 -22.50 -7.02 36.50
C MET A 1 -22.38 -5.99 35.36
N LYS A 2 -23.07 -4.84 35.39
CA LYS A 2 -22.96 -3.82 34.29
C LYS A 2 -21.65 -3.04 34.21
N ARG A 3 -20.85 -2.94 35.27
CA ARG A 3 -19.58 -2.18 35.29
C ARG A 3 -18.37 -2.93 34.69
N LEU A 4 -18.40 -4.28 34.66
CA LEU A 4 -17.30 -5.06 34.07
C LEU A 4 -17.33 -5.09 32.53
N LEU A 5 -18.52 -5.03 31.91
CA LEU A 5 -18.66 -5.03 30.43
C LEU A 5 -18.14 -3.73 29.82
N THR A 6 -18.32 -2.59 30.49
CA THR A 6 -17.88 -1.28 29.97
C THR A 6 -16.35 -1.14 29.98
N ALA A 7 -15.67 -1.71 30.97
CA ALA A 7 -14.20 -1.70 31.04
C ALA A 7 -13.56 -2.57 29.93
N PHE A 8 -14.18 -3.69 29.55
CA PHE A 8 -13.65 -4.58 28.51
C PHE A 8 -13.76 -3.98 27.10
N VAL A 9 -14.81 -3.21 26.83
CA VAL A 9 -15.00 -2.53 25.53
C VAL A 9 -13.99 -1.39 25.36
N ILE A 10 -13.67 -0.64 26.42
CA ILE A 10 -12.70 0.47 26.38
C ILE A 10 -11.27 -0.05 26.14
N VAL A 11 -10.88 -1.17 26.72
CA VAL A 11 -9.55 -1.77 26.52
C VAL A 11 -9.38 -2.28 25.08
N PHE A 12 -10.44 -2.82 24.46
CA PHE A 12 -10.34 -3.33 23.09
C PHE A 12 -10.27 -2.20 22.05
N THR A 13 -10.96 -1.08 22.27
CA THR A 13 -10.91 0.10 21.38
C THR A 13 -9.58 0.85 21.53
N SER A 14 -8.97 0.87 22.71
CA SER A 14 -7.66 1.52 22.91
C SER A 14 -6.50 0.75 22.27
N LEU A 15 -6.53 -0.59 22.23
CA LEU A 15 -5.49 -1.38 21.56
C LEU A 15 -5.52 -1.21 20.03
N THR A 16 -6.71 -1.05 19.44
CA THR A 16 -6.82 -0.82 17.99
C THR A 16 -6.40 0.59 17.58
N ALA A 17 -6.62 1.58 18.42
CA ALA A 17 -6.19 2.96 18.17
C ALA A 17 -4.66 3.08 18.24
N LEU A 18 -4.02 2.48 19.25
CA LEU A 18 -2.56 2.51 19.40
C LEU A 18 -1.82 1.84 18.21
N ALA A 19 -2.37 0.76 17.66
CA ALA A 19 -1.78 0.08 16.51
C ALA A 19 -1.86 0.92 15.21
N GLN A 20 -2.83 1.81 15.07
CA GLN A 20 -2.92 2.71 13.92
C GLN A 20 -1.94 3.89 14.02
N ASP A 21 -1.56 4.30 15.22
CA ASP A 21 -0.64 5.43 15.43
C ASP A 21 0.82 5.12 15.07
N GLU A 22 1.20 3.83 14.99
CA GLU A 22 2.54 3.45 14.52
C GLU A 22 2.75 3.74 13.01
N TYR A 23 1.68 3.81 12.23
CA TYR A 23 1.72 4.22 10.84
C TYR A 23 1.67 5.75 10.73
N GLN A 24 2.77 6.38 10.38
CA GLN A 24 2.84 7.83 10.18
C GLN A 24 1.91 8.27 9.03
N ARG A 25 1.11 9.30 9.26
CA ARG A 25 0.31 9.96 8.22
C ARG A 25 1.19 10.84 7.36
N LYS A 26 1.13 10.66 6.05
CA LYS A 26 1.92 11.43 5.09
C LYS A 26 1.12 11.75 3.84
N VAL A 27 1.58 12.74 3.12
CA VAL A 27 1.09 13.11 1.78
C VAL A 27 2.30 13.17 0.85
N PHE A 28 2.19 12.57 -0.32
CA PHE A 28 3.14 12.72 -1.40
C PHE A 28 2.51 13.58 -2.49
N THR A 29 3.23 14.60 -2.96
CA THR A 29 2.81 15.43 -4.08
C THR A 29 3.69 15.09 -5.28
N SER A 30 3.08 14.60 -6.35
CA SER A 30 3.77 14.29 -7.60
C SER A 30 4.11 15.55 -8.39
N THR A 31 4.92 15.40 -9.43
CA THR A 31 5.39 16.54 -10.25
C THR A 31 4.27 17.26 -11.00
N ASP A 32 3.15 16.60 -11.24
CA ASP A 32 1.95 17.18 -11.84
C ASP A 32 0.98 17.81 -10.82
N GLY A 33 1.38 17.84 -9.54
CA GLY A 33 0.57 18.38 -8.44
C GLY A 33 -0.45 17.40 -7.84
N THR A 34 -0.50 16.15 -8.29
CA THR A 34 -1.41 15.14 -7.72
C THR A 34 -0.97 14.79 -6.31
N GLU A 35 -1.86 14.96 -5.34
CA GLU A 35 -1.65 14.57 -3.95
C GLU A 35 -2.08 13.12 -3.70
N LEU A 36 -1.22 12.36 -3.03
CA LEU A 36 -1.45 10.98 -2.63
C LEU A 36 -1.30 10.85 -1.12
N ASN A 37 -2.40 10.65 -0.43
CA ASN A 37 -2.38 10.27 0.97
C ASN A 37 -1.76 8.89 1.13
N TYR A 38 -0.89 8.71 2.12
CA TYR A 38 -0.34 7.40 2.46
C TYR A 38 0.01 7.27 3.94
N ARG A 39 0.05 6.04 4.39
CA ARG A 39 0.55 5.67 5.71
C ARG A 39 1.88 4.97 5.57
N MET A 40 2.83 5.28 6.43
CA MET A 40 4.18 4.73 6.42
C MET A 40 4.53 4.12 7.77
N LEU A 41 4.96 2.86 7.76
CA LEU A 41 5.60 2.21 8.88
C LEU A 41 7.10 2.14 8.61
N ALA A 42 7.90 2.70 9.51
CA ALA A 42 9.36 2.58 9.46
C ALA A 42 9.83 1.31 10.19
N PRO A 43 11.00 0.75 9.83
CA PRO A 43 11.66 -0.25 10.65
C PRO A 43 12.06 0.35 12.00
N ASP A 44 12.28 -0.52 13.00
CA ASP A 44 12.69 -0.06 14.33
C ASP A 44 14.07 0.61 14.30
N GLU A 45 14.25 1.66 15.13
CA GLU A 45 15.46 2.49 15.19
C GLU A 45 16.74 1.71 15.55
N ASN A 46 16.60 0.57 16.19
CA ASN A 46 17.72 -0.28 16.59
C ASN A 46 18.46 -0.96 15.42
N ALA A 47 17.94 -0.82 14.22
CA ALA A 47 18.50 -1.45 13.02
C ALA A 47 19.44 -0.54 12.22
N LYS A 48 20.11 0.44 12.87
CA LYS A 48 21.01 1.42 12.23
C LYS A 48 22.09 0.76 11.37
N GLY A 49 22.38 1.40 10.24
CA GLY A 49 23.45 0.97 9.32
C GLY A 49 23.07 -0.18 8.36
N LYS A 50 21.83 -0.63 8.37
CA LYS A 50 21.30 -1.62 7.42
C LYS A 50 20.44 -0.95 6.37
N LYS A 51 20.47 -1.48 5.15
CA LYS A 51 19.46 -1.14 4.12
C LYS A 51 18.26 -2.03 4.31
N PHE A 52 17.07 -1.44 4.23
CA PHE A 52 15.80 -2.11 4.47
C PHE A 52 15.03 -2.40 3.19
N PRO A 53 14.26 -3.49 3.15
CA PRO A 53 13.25 -3.69 2.12
C PRO A 53 12.22 -2.55 2.11
N LEU A 54 11.65 -2.32 0.93
CA LEU A 54 10.48 -1.48 0.73
C LEU A 54 9.29 -2.37 0.35
N VAL A 55 8.18 -2.24 1.07
CA VAL A 55 6.93 -2.93 0.79
C VAL A 55 5.84 -1.91 0.50
N ILE A 56 5.14 -2.07 -0.62
CA ILE A 56 4.00 -1.26 -0.99
C ILE A 56 2.75 -2.14 -0.92
N PHE A 57 1.70 -1.68 -0.23
CA PHE A 57 0.42 -2.37 -0.14
C PHE A 57 -0.70 -1.54 -0.77
N LEU A 58 -1.27 -2.01 -1.87
CA LEU A 58 -2.37 -1.37 -2.58
C LEU A 58 -3.70 -2.01 -2.16
N HIS A 59 -4.56 -1.23 -1.54
CA HIS A 59 -5.85 -1.66 -1.02
C HIS A 59 -6.91 -1.91 -2.11
N GLY A 60 -8.01 -2.56 -1.74
CA GLY A 60 -9.17 -2.81 -2.59
C GLY A 60 -10.08 -1.59 -2.77
N ALA A 61 -11.16 -1.76 -3.52
CA ALA A 61 -12.09 -0.66 -3.82
C ALA A 61 -12.87 -0.16 -2.59
N GLY A 62 -13.02 -0.99 -1.56
CA GLY A 62 -13.74 -0.63 -0.33
C GLY A 62 -13.01 0.38 0.55
N GLU A 63 -11.69 0.44 0.48
CA GLU A 63 -10.83 1.28 1.31
C GLU A 63 -10.49 2.63 0.67
N ARG A 64 -11.08 2.94 -0.50
CA ARG A 64 -10.97 4.25 -1.14
C ARG A 64 -11.49 5.36 -0.24
N GLY A 65 -10.84 6.51 -0.29
CA GLY A 65 -11.21 7.65 0.54
C GLY A 65 -10.17 8.73 0.56
N ASN A 66 -10.40 9.73 1.41
CA ASN A 66 -9.47 10.84 1.64
C ASN A 66 -9.19 11.02 3.15
N ASP A 67 -9.55 10.01 3.96
CA ASP A 67 -9.38 10.03 5.41
C ASP A 67 -7.96 9.65 5.86
N ASN A 68 -7.17 9.09 4.96
CA ASN A 68 -5.84 8.55 5.25
C ASN A 68 -5.87 7.51 6.40
N GLU A 69 -6.93 6.67 6.45
CA GLU A 69 -7.16 5.64 7.48
C GLU A 69 -7.62 4.30 6.91
N LYS A 70 -8.61 4.31 6.01
CA LYS A 70 -9.24 3.08 5.51
C LYS A 70 -8.28 2.12 4.83
N GLN A 71 -7.22 2.62 4.19
CA GLN A 71 -6.20 1.78 3.56
C GLN A 71 -5.50 0.83 4.54
N LEU A 72 -5.60 1.06 5.86
CA LEU A 72 -5.03 0.19 6.88
C LEU A 72 -5.95 -0.96 7.33
N VAL A 73 -7.19 -1.02 6.85
CA VAL A 73 -8.18 -2.03 7.28
C VAL A 73 -7.70 -3.45 6.99
N HIS A 74 -7.04 -3.66 5.86
CA HIS A 74 -6.51 -4.96 5.46
C HIS A 74 -4.99 -4.95 5.39
N GLY A 75 -4.36 -6.02 5.87
CA GLY A 75 -2.91 -6.25 5.78
C GLY A 75 -2.05 -5.52 6.81
N SER A 76 -2.47 -4.37 7.33
CA SER A 76 -1.63 -3.53 8.21
C SER A 76 -1.17 -4.24 9.49
N ARG A 77 -2.04 -5.01 10.11
CA ARG A 77 -1.74 -5.73 11.38
C ARG A 77 -0.61 -6.75 11.24
N MET A 78 -0.43 -7.32 10.05
CA MET A 78 0.64 -8.28 9.79
C MET A 78 2.02 -7.64 9.99
N PHE A 79 2.17 -6.39 9.57
CA PHE A 79 3.43 -5.65 9.69
C PHE A 79 3.66 -5.08 11.10
N LEU A 80 2.60 -4.93 11.90
CA LEU A 80 2.69 -4.50 13.30
C LEU A 80 2.98 -5.66 14.27
N ASN A 81 2.86 -6.91 13.82
CA ASN A 81 3.16 -8.05 14.67
C ASN A 81 4.63 -7.98 15.12
N PRO A 82 4.94 -7.99 16.43
CA PRO A 82 6.30 -7.83 16.95
C PRO A 82 7.30 -8.85 16.37
N VAL A 83 6.88 -10.10 16.21
CA VAL A 83 7.72 -11.15 15.64
C VAL A 83 8.07 -10.84 14.19
N ASN A 84 7.11 -10.34 13.41
CA ASN A 84 7.34 -9.98 12.02
C ASN A 84 8.22 -8.73 11.91
N ARG A 85 8.02 -7.72 12.78
CA ARG A 85 8.86 -6.51 12.82
C ARG A 85 10.32 -6.82 13.12
N GLU A 86 10.55 -7.69 14.09
CA GLU A 86 11.90 -8.12 14.45
C GLU A 86 12.57 -8.93 13.34
N LYS A 87 11.83 -9.91 12.78
CA LYS A 87 12.38 -10.85 11.80
C LYS A 87 12.51 -10.27 10.40
N TYR A 88 11.59 -9.38 10.02
CA TYR A 88 11.46 -8.81 8.68
C TYR A 88 11.31 -7.28 8.71
N PRO A 89 12.27 -6.55 9.31
CA PRO A 89 12.17 -5.10 9.37
C PRO A 89 12.16 -4.50 7.95
N ALA A 90 11.20 -3.62 7.67
CA ALA A 90 10.99 -3.01 6.36
C ALA A 90 10.33 -1.63 6.49
N TYR A 91 10.52 -0.78 5.49
CA TYR A 91 9.61 0.33 5.22
C TYR A 91 8.35 -0.21 4.55
N VAL A 92 7.18 0.12 5.09
CA VAL A 92 5.90 -0.34 4.54
C VAL A 92 5.01 0.86 4.23
N LEU A 93 4.55 0.96 2.98
CA LEU A 93 3.73 2.06 2.49
C LEU A 93 2.32 1.55 2.17
N PHE A 94 1.32 2.25 2.71
CA PHE A 94 -0.09 2.05 2.41
C PHE A 94 -0.64 3.34 1.77
N PRO A 95 -0.53 3.54 0.46
CA PRO A 95 -1.19 4.66 -0.21
C PRO A 95 -2.71 4.48 -0.19
N GLN A 96 -3.45 5.60 -0.26
CA GLN A 96 -4.90 5.61 -0.35
C GLN A 96 -5.36 6.15 -1.69
N CYS A 97 -6.09 5.34 -2.45
CA CYS A 97 -6.78 5.77 -3.66
C CYS A 97 -7.95 6.68 -3.29
N PRO A 98 -8.14 7.82 -3.95
CA PRO A 98 -9.28 8.70 -3.72
C PRO A 98 -10.62 7.99 -3.89
N LYS A 99 -11.67 8.54 -3.25
CA LYS A 99 -13.01 7.95 -3.24
C LYS A 99 -13.55 7.65 -4.65
N ASP A 100 -13.31 8.56 -5.58
CA ASP A 100 -13.82 8.48 -6.96
C ASP A 100 -12.77 7.97 -7.94
N GLY A 101 -11.59 7.54 -7.44
CA GLY A 101 -10.47 7.04 -8.23
C GLY A 101 -10.43 5.52 -8.35
N TYR A 102 -9.59 5.07 -9.30
CA TYR A 102 -9.12 3.69 -9.43
C TYR A 102 -7.61 3.73 -9.62
N TRP A 103 -6.89 2.67 -9.19
CA TRP A 103 -5.45 2.65 -9.31
C TRP A 103 -4.98 2.69 -10.77
N ALA A 104 -5.29 1.67 -11.52
CA ALA A 104 -4.77 1.43 -12.86
C ALA A 104 -5.73 1.83 -14.00
N TYR A 105 -6.87 2.44 -13.67
CA TYR A 105 -7.91 2.79 -14.63
C TYR A 105 -8.43 4.20 -14.37
N SER A 106 -8.71 4.95 -15.43
CA SER A 106 -9.35 6.27 -15.32
C SER A 106 -10.84 6.16 -14.93
N GLN A 107 -11.48 5.03 -15.26
CA GLN A 107 -12.87 4.74 -14.95
C GLN A 107 -13.03 3.29 -14.51
N ARG A 108 -14.14 3.00 -13.82
CA ARG A 108 -14.49 1.62 -13.45
C ARG A 108 -14.71 0.79 -14.71
N PRO A 109 -13.95 -0.30 -14.92
CA PRO A 109 -14.19 -1.20 -16.02
C PRO A 109 -15.60 -1.79 -15.97
N SER A 110 -16.33 -1.78 -17.08
CA SER A 110 -17.72 -2.27 -17.14
C SER A 110 -17.81 -3.79 -17.20
N SER A 111 -16.74 -4.47 -17.56
CA SER A 111 -16.65 -5.95 -17.64
C SER A 111 -15.19 -6.39 -17.47
N PHE A 112 -14.98 -7.66 -17.13
CA PHE A 112 -13.65 -8.25 -17.04
C PHE A 112 -12.89 -8.23 -18.38
N ASP A 113 -13.59 -8.31 -19.50
CA ASP A 113 -12.96 -8.26 -20.83
C ASP A 113 -12.35 -6.89 -21.17
N ARG A 114 -12.76 -5.83 -20.44
CA ARG A 114 -12.25 -4.48 -20.59
C ARG A 114 -11.23 -4.09 -19.51
N LEU A 115 -10.76 -5.04 -18.71
CA LEU A 115 -9.71 -4.83 -17.71
C LEU A 115 -8.32 -4.77 -18.38
N THR A 116 -8.20 -4.01 -19.47
CA THR A 116 -6.92 -3.54 -19.95
C THR A 116 -6.59 -2.28 -19.16
N ALA A 117 -5.44 -2.25 -18.50
CA ALA A 117 -4.95 -1.00 -17.94
C ALA A 117 -4.88 0.04 -19.05
N ASP A 118 -5.24 1.28 -18.73
CA ASP A 118 -5.14 2.38 -19.67
C ASP A 118 -3.72 2.44 -20.23
N GLU A 119 -3.56 2.79 -21.51
CA GLU A 119 -2.25 2.98 -22.13
C GLU A 119 -1.45 4.02 -21.35
N GLU A 120 -2.12 5.09 -20.93
CA GLU A 120 -1.57 6.10 -20.05
C GLU A 120 -1.99 5.84 -18.58
N MET A 121 -1.01 5.89 -17.68
CA MET A 121 -1.26 5.74 -16.25
C MET A 121 -2.14 6.90 -15.72
N PRO A 122 -3.22 6.62 -14.98
CA PRO A 122 -3.97 7.66 -14.29
C PRO A 122 -3.08 8.51 -13.35
N PRO A 123 -3.40 9.80 -13.12
CA PRO A 123 -2.58 10.66 -12.25
C PRO A 123 -2.27 10.06 -10.88
N ILE A 124 -3.28 9.48 -10.24
CA ILE A 124 -3.09 8.83 -8.92
C ILE A 124 -2.13 7.64 -9.00
N PHE A 125 -2.11 6.90 -10.09
CA PHE A 125 -1.20 5.77 -10.25
C PHE A 125 0.22 6.22 -10.59
N LYS A 126 0.37 7.34 -11.35
CA LYS A 126 1.65 8.04 -11.53
C LYS A 126 2.20 8.53 -10.18
N ALA A 127 1.33 9.04 -9.31
CA ALA A 127 1.72 9.46 -7.97
C ALA A 127 2.20 8.28 -7.10
N VAL A 128 1.57 7.09 -7.22
CA VAL A 128 2.07 5.86 -6.55
C VAL A 128 3.47 5.52 -7.06
N LYS A 129 3.70 5.55 -8.38
CA LYS A 129 5.03 5.29 -8.95
C LYS A 129 6.05 6.31 -8.47
N GLY A 130 5.71 7.60 -8.47
CA GLY A 130 6.58 8.67 -7.95
C GLY A 130 6.91 8.49 -6.46
N LEU A 131 5.94 8.07 -5.65
CA LEU A 131 6.16 7.74 -4.24
C LEU A 131 7.18 6.59 -4.10
N ILE A 132 7.03 5.52 -4.87
CA ILE A 132 7.97 4.39 -4.88
C ILE A 132 9.37 4.87 -5.25
N ASP A 133 9.51 5.67 -6.30
CA ASP A 133 10.80 6.20 -6.74
C ASP A 133 11.47 7.07 -5.67
N SER A 134 10.70 7.90 -4.97
CA SER A 134 11.20 8.74 -3.90
C SER A 134 11.80 7.94 -2.74
N TYR A 135 11.17 6.79 -2.41
CA TYR A 135 11.72 5.87 -1.40
C TYR A 135 12.93 5.10 -1.91
N ILE A 136 12.92 4.64 -3.16
CA ILE A 136 14.07 3.96 -3.78
C ILE A 136 15.30 4.87 -3.83
N ALA A 137 15.11 6.19 -3.92
CA ALA A 137 16.20 7.17 -3.86
C ALA A 137 16.79 7.34 -2.46
N ASN A 138 16.07 6.93 -1.40
CA ASN A 138 16.57 6.98 -0.03
C ASN A 138 17.71 5.96 0.18
N PRO A 139 18.87 6.37 0.73
CA PRO A 139 20.01 5.48 0.96
C PRO A 139 19.74 4.33 1.92
N ASP A 140 18.72 4.44 2.78
CA ASP A 140 18.31 3.40 3.73
C ASP A 140 17.51 2.27 3.07
N ILE A 141 17.11 2.42 1.80
CA ILE A 141 16.37 1.39 1.07
C ILE A 141 17.30 0.49 0.28
N ASP A 142 17.08 -0.81 0.41
CA ASP A 142 17.68 -1.80 -0.46
C ASP A 142 16.88 -1.91 -1.77
N LYS A 143 17.41 -1.32 -2.82
CA LYS A 143 16.78 -1.28 -4.15
C LYS A 143 16.53 -2.66 -4.77
N LYS A 144 17.21 -3.70 -4.28
CA LYS A 144 17.03 -5.09 -4.71
C LYS A 144 15.92 -5.82 -3.94
N ARG A 145 15.33 -5.18 -2.92
CA ARG A 145 14.28 -5.75 -2.08
C ARG A 145 13.07 -4.85 -2.02
N VAL A 146 12.51 -4.54 -3.19
CA VAL A 146 11.26 -3.78 -3.34
C VAL A 146 10.14 -4.77 -3.66
N TYR A 147 9.08 -4.75 -2.86
CA TYR A 147 7.95 -5.67 -2.95
C TYR A 147 6.65 -4.91 -3.10
N ILE A 148 5.72 -5.46 -3.89
CA ILE A 148 4.38 -4.88 -4.04
C ILE A 148 3.32 -5.94 -3.75
N ILE A 149 2.34 -5.57 -2.94
CA ILE A 149 1.19 -6.39 -2.55
C ILE A 149 -0.06 -5.63 -2.93
N GLY A 150 -1.06 -6.31 -3.46
CA GLY A 150 -2.33 -5.66 -3.77
C GLY A 150 -3.52 -6.56 -3.54
N LEU A 151 -4.62 -5.99 -3.06
CA LEU A 151 -5.87 -6.67 -2.80
C LEU A 151 -6.94 -6.22 -3.81
N SER A 152 -7.60 -7.15 -4.51
CA SER A 152 -8.72 -6.87 -5.43
C SER A 152 -8.35 -5.78 -6.47
N MET A 153 -8.92 -4.58 -6.40
CA MET A 153 -8.54 -3.42 -7.21
C MET A 153 -7.02 -3.13 -7.13
N GLY A 154 -6.43 -3.27 -5.94
CA GLY A 154 -4.99 -3.13 -5.73
C GLY A 154 -4.19 -4.26 -6.37
N ALA A 155 -4.73 -5.48 -6.47
CA ALA A 155 -4.06 -6.58 -7.16
C ALA A 155 -4.00 -6.35 -8.67
N MET A 156 -5.05 -5.76 -9.26
CA MET A 156 -5.03 -5.34 -10.68
C MET A 156 -3.93 -4.31 -10.92
N ALA A 157 -3.79 -3.33 -10.01
CA ALA A 157 -2.73 -2.35 -10.03
C ALA A 157 -1.34 -2.97 -9.82
N THR A 158 -1.24 -3.98 -8.97
CA THR A 158 0.01 -4.73 -8.77
C THR A 158 0.48 -5.38 -10.07
N TYR A 159 -0.41 -6.06 -10.79
CA TYR A 159 -0.09 -6.61 -12.12
C TYR A 159 0.37 -5.50 -13.08
N ASP A 160 -0.39 -4.39 -13.16
CA ASP A 160 -0.05 -3.31 -14.08
C ASP A 160 1.29 -2.66 -13.74
N MET A 161 1.59 -2.48 -12.45
CA MET A 161 2.84 -1.90 -11.98
C MET A 161 4.05 -2.78 -12.35
N VAL A 162 3.97 -4.10 -12.15
CA VAL A 162 5.09 -5.00 -12.49
C VAL A 162 5.26 -5.22 -13.98
N ILE A 163 4.18 -5.14 -14.76
CA ILE A 163 4.25 -5.21 -16.22
C ILE A 163 4.95 -3.97 -16.80
N ARG A 164 4.65 -2.78 -16.26
CA ARG A 164 5.25 -1.53 -16.71
C ARG A 164 6.67 -1.31 -16.24
N PHE A 165 7.00 -1.81 -15.06
CA PHE A 165 8.27 -1.56 -14.36
C PHE A 165 8.86 -2.85 -13.78
N PRO A 166 9.14 -3.87 -14.62
CA PRO A 166 9.59 -5.18 -14.16
C PRO A 166 10.93 -5.13 -13.42
N GLU A 167 11.76 -4.12 -13.71
CA GLU A 167 13.09 -3.95 -13.11
C GLU A 167 13.07 -3.47 -11.66
N ILE A 168 11.91 -2.98 -11.17
CA ILE A 168 11.81 -2.38 -9.83
C ILE A 168 11.57 -3.45 -8.75
N PHE A 169 10.75 -4.44 -9.06
CA PHE A 169 10.19 -5.32 -8.04
C PHE A 169 10.92 -6.66 -7.95
N ALA A 170 11.38 -7.00 -6.75
CA ALA A 170 11.92 -8.33 -6.46
C ALA A 170 10.83 -9.41 -6.42
N ALA A 171 9.62 -9.04 -5.97
CA ALA A 171 8.43 -9.91 -6.03
C ALA A 171 7.14 -9.09 -5.91
N ALA A 172 6.03 -9.71 -6.37
CA ALA A 172 4.68 -9.16 -6.30
C ALA A 172 3.69 -10.21 -5.77
N ILE A 173 2.72 -9.74 -4.97
CA ILE A 173 1.68 -10.60 -4.39
C ILE A 173 0.31 -10.00 -4.72
N PRO A 174 -0.26 -10.31 -5.89
CA PRO A 174 -1.63 -9.92 -6.23
C PRO A 174 -2.64 -10.88 -5.59
N ILE A 175 -3.55 -10.35 -4.77
CA ILE A 175 -4.56 -11.11 -4.03
C ILE A 175 -5.94 -10.82 -4.60
N CYS A 176 -6.65 -11.83 -5.10
CA CYS A 176 -8.02 -11.73 -5.63
C CYS A 176 -8.17 -10.69 -6.75
N GLY A 177 -7.13 -10.51 -7.59
CA GLY A 177 -7.13 -9.61 -8.74
C GLY A 177 -7.26 -10.35 -10.06
N TYR A 178 -7.42 -9.59 -11.12
CA TYR A 178 -7.46 -10.06 -12.49
C TYR A 178 -6.46 -9.30 -13.35
N VAL A 179 -5.89 -9.99 -14.30
CA VAL A 179 -5.11 -9.41 -15.40
C VAL A 179 -5.43 -10.17 -16.68
N LYS A 180 -5.46 -9.51 -17.82
CA LYS A 180 -5.58 -10.20 -19.11
C LYS A 180 -4.36 -11.10 -19.34
N PRO A 181 -4.53 -12.39 -19.70
CA PRO A 181 -3.42 -13.32 -19.90
C PRO A 181 -2.38 -12.87 -20.94
N ASP A 182 -2.83 -12.23 -22.01
CA ASP A 182 -1.98 -11.67 -23.09
C ASP A 182 -1.04 -10.56 -22.63
N ARG A 183 -1.29 -9.97 -21.45
CA ARG A 183 -0.39 -8.97 -20.84
C ARG A 183 0.73 -9.59 -20.01
N LEU A 184 0.69 -10.88 -19.76
CA LEU A 184 1.69 -11.62 -18.97
C LEU A 184 2.71 -12.36 -19.85
N ALA A 185 2.55 -12.29 -21.17
CA ALA A 185 3.38 -12.99 -22.16
C ALA A 185 4.67 -12.23 -22.49
#